data_5a4309091ebee9fc021181b219277688
#
_entry.id   5a4309091ebee9fc021181b219277688
#
_cell.length_a   1.000
_cell.length_b   1.000
_cell.length_c   1.000
_cell.angle_alpha   90.00
_cell.angle_beta   90.00
_cell.angle_gamma   90.00
#
_symmetry.space_group_name_H-M   'P 1'
#
loop_
_entity.id
_entity.type
_entity.pdbx_description
1 polymer ?
#
loop_
_entity_poly.entity_id
_entity_poly.type
_entity_poly.pdbx_seq_one_letter_code
_entity_poly.pdbx_strand_id
1 'polypeptide(L)'
;MSGPGGANDIIARTVQRVIQQRKLVDAPLAIVSKVGAGGVLGWSYLNQHAGDGGYISISPINLLTEHILGASPLTYTDVTPIAQLFNEYVAFVVRADSPLRSGRDILDKLRSDSGALSFAVAASLGGANHIAAVLAMKNAGIDVKKLKFVVFTSGVQSQTAVMGGHVDVAAVPVSGVVPQVEAGRLRVLAVSSAQRLGGAFASVPTWKEQGVGSVFSSWRGVIGPKGMSAPQVAYWENVMARVVESDDWKKDIATNFWESNFMTSAESRKFLQAQYAEYKSVLIEVGLAR
;
A
#
# COMPACT_ATOMS: atom_id res chain seq x y z
N MET A 1 -10.26 2.74 -8.45
CA MET A 1 -9.25 2.23 -7.55
C MET A 1 -8.50 1.09 -8.21
N SER A 2 -8.51 -0.15 -7.83
CA SER A 2 -7.93 -1.23 -8.66
C SER A 2 -9.00 -1.97 -9.44
N GLY A 3 -8.62 -2.58 -10.56
CA GLY A 3 -9.52 -3.47 -11.30
C GLY A 3 -9.79 -4.78 -10.54
N PRO A 4 -10.69 -5.62 -11.06
CA PRO A 4 -10.95 -6.93 -10.49
C PRO A 4 -9.67 -7.74 -10.28
N GLY A 5 -9.51 -8.35 -9.09
CA GLY A 5 -8.29 -9.06 -8.69
C GLY A 5 -7.10 -8.19 -8.28
N GLY A 6 -7.21 -6.86 -8.35
CA GLY A 6 -6.20 -5.95 -7.80
C GLY A 6 -6.31 -5.80 -6.28
N ALA A 7 -5.26 -5.25 -5.64
CA ALA A 7 -5.17 -5.20 -4.18
C ALA A 7 -6.42 -4.63 -3.48
N ASN A 8 -6.92 -3.48 -3.92
CA ASN A 8 -8.11 -2.89 -3.28
C ASN A 8 -9.40 -3.70 -3.54
N ASP A 9 -9.51 -4.39 -4.67
CA ASP A 9 -10.64 -5.28 -4.96
C ASP A 9 -10.61 -6.51 -4.04
N ILE A 10 -9.44 -7.12 -3.85
CA ILE A 10 -9.25 -8.23 -2.91
C ILE A 10 -9.66 -7.81 -1.49
N ILE A 11 -9.20 -6.65 -1.02
CA ILE A 11 -9.51 -6.13 0.30
C ILE A 11 -11.03 -5.87 0.44
N ALA A 12 -11.63 -5.21 -0.54
CA ALA A 12 -13.07 -4.93 -0.53
C ALA A 12 -13.90 -6.22 -0.47
N ARG A 13 -13.51 -7.25 -1.24
CA ARG A 13 -14.17 -8.58 -1.22
C ARG A 13 -13.97 -9.31 0.11
N THR A 14 -12.78 -9.18 0.71
CA THR A 14 -12.51 -9.74 2.04
C THR A 14 -13.41 -9.11 3.10
N VAL A 15 -13.50 -7.76 3.13
CA VAL A 15 -14.41 -7.04 4.01
C VAL A 15 -15.87 -7.42 3.76
N GLN A 16 -16.30 -7.42 2.49
CA GLN A 16 -17.66 -7.82 2.08
C GLN A 16 -17.98 -9.22 2.57
N ARG A 17 -17.11 -10.19 2.34
CA ARG A 17 -17.30 -11.59 2.74
C ARG A 17 -17.48 -11.72 4.26
N VAL A 18 -16.64 -11.07 5.05
CA VAL A 18 -16.75 -11.09 6.53
C VAL A 18 -18.07 -10.47 6.98
N ILE A 19 -18.44 -9.30 6.43
CA ILE A 19 -19.72 -8.65 6.74
C ILE A 19 -20.91 -9.57 6.44
N GLN A 20 -20.92 -10.23 5.29
CA GLN A 20 -22.02 -11.12 4.87
C GLN A 20 -22.06 -12.39 5.72
N GLN A 21 -20.92 -13.05 5.96
CA GLN A 21 -20.83 -14.26 6.75
C GLN A 21 -21.28 -14.04 8.20
N ARG A 22 -20.94 -12.89 8.76
CA ARG A 22 -21.28 -12.52 10.15
C ARG A 22 -22.60 -11.75 10.26
N LYS A 23 -23.28 -11.48 9.14
CA LYS A 23 -24.55 -10.73 9.10
C LYS A 23 -24.44 -9.40 9.84
N LEU A 24 -23.35 -8.64 9.55
CA LEU A 24 -23.09 -7.37 10.24
C LEU A 24 -23.91 -6.21 9.66
N VAL A 25 -24.43 -6.38 8.45
CA VAL A 25 -25.27 -5.43 7.72
C VAL A 25 -26.44 -6.19 7.11
N ASP A 26 -27.66 -5.70 7.29
CA ASP A 26 -28.86 -6.35 6.77
C ASP A 26 -29.04 -6.18 5.25
N ALA A 27 -28.53 -5.06 4.72
CA ALA A 27 -28.61 -4.78 3.28
C ALA A 27 -27.56 -5.54 2.46
N PRO A 28 -27.87 -5.97 1.23
CA PRO A 28 -26.88 -6.56 0.34
C PRO A 28 -25.81 -5.57 -0.04
N LEU A 29 -24.53 -6.00 0.00
CA LEU A 29 -23.39 -5.21 -0.40
C LEU A 29 -22.96 -5.58 -1.82
N ALA A 30 -22.78 -4.58 -2.68
CA ALA A 30 -22.27 -4.74 -4.04
C ALA A 30 -20.89 -4.09 -4.18
N ILE A 31 -19.92 -4.81 -4.77
CA ILE A 31 -18.62 -4.25 -5.10
C ILE A 31 -18.68 -3.55 -6.45
N VAL A 32 -18.43 -2.24 -6.46
CA VAL A 32 -18.35 -1.41 -7.67
C VAL A 32 -16.90 -1.01 -7.92
N SER A 33 -16.34 -1.45 -9.05
CA SER A 33 -14.96 -1.13 -9.42
C SER A 33 -14.92 0.09 -10.34
N LYS A 34 -14.26 1.18 -9.91
CA LYS A 34 -14.02 2.40 -10.69
C LYS A 34 -12.51 2.59 -10.83
N VAL A 35 -11.97 2.10 -11.96
CA VAL A 35 -10.53 2.08 -12.24
C VAL A 35 -10.10 3.32 -12.99
N GLY A 36 -8.94 3.89 -12.65
CA GLY A 36 -8.26 4.93 -13.41
C GLY A 36 -7.70 6.06 -12.57
N ALA A 37 -6.75 6.79 -13.15
CA ALA A 37 -6.11 7.96 -12.60
C ALA A 37 -5.66 7.79 -11.14
N GLY A 38 -4.90 6.74 -10.82
CA GLY A 38 -4.40 6.50 -9.46
C GLY A 38 -5.48 6.24 -8.38
N GLY A 39 -6.77 6.17 -8.76
CA GLY A 39 -7.92 6.05 -7.85
C GLY A 39 -8.86 7.25 -7.88
N VAL A 40 -8.47 8.34 -8.52
CA VAL A 40 -9.26 9.60 -8.57
C VAL A 40 -10.67 9.37 -9.10
N LEU A 41 -10.86 8.52 -10.13
CA LEU A 41 -12.19 8.22 -10.67
C LEU A 41 -13.09 7.54 -9.62
N GLY A 42 -12.52 6.69 -8.76
CA GLY A 42 -13.26 6.04 -7.67
C GLY A 42 -13.70 7.04 -6.59
N TRP A 43 -12.83 7.94 -6.18
CA TRP A 43 -13.16 8.96 -5.16
C TRP A 43 -14.10 10.02 -5.70
N SER A 44 -13.95 10.42 -6.97
CA SER A 44 -14.91 11.32 -7.64
C SER A 44 -16.30 10.68 -7.70
N TYR A 45 -16.39 9.39 -8.04
CA TYR A 45 -17.66 8.65 -8.01
C TYR A 45 -18.23 8.57 -6.59
N LEU A 46 -17.40 8.29 -5.57
CA LEU A 46 -17.82 8.27 -4.18
C LEU A 46 -18.45 9.62 -3.78
N ASN A 47 -17.82 10.73 -4.15
CA ASN A 47 -18.28 12.08 -3.81
C ASN A 47 -19.50 12.57 -4.61
N GLN A 48 -19.89 11.89 -5.69
CA GLN A 48 -21.22 12.10 -6.31
C GLN A 48 -22.35 11.70 -5.37
N HIS A 49 -22.07 10.89 -4.36
CA HIS A 49 -23.00 10.43 -3.32
C HIS A 49 -22.76 11.13 -1.98
N ALA A 50 -22.42 12.42 -2.00
CA ALA A 50 -22.14 13.19 -0.77
C ALA A 50 -23.27 13.07 0.26
N GLY A 51 -22.93 12.79 1.52
CA GLY A 51 -23.89 12.57 2.60
C GLY A 51 -24.59 11.22 2.63
N ASP A 52 -24.41 10.36 1.62
CA ASP A 52 -25.05 9.06 1.54
C ASP A 52 -24.21 7.96 2.21
N GLY A 53 -24.67 7.47 3.37
CA GLY A 53 -24.04 6.38 4.12
C GLY A 53 -24.16 4.99 3.45
N GLY A 54 -24.87 4.86 2.33
CA GLY A 54 -24.93 3.63 1.53
C GLY A 54 -23.67 3.36 0.70
N TYR A 55 -22.74 4.31 0.64
CA TYR A 55 -21.49 4.19 -0.12
C TYR A 55 -20.27 4.25 0.78
N ILE A 56 -19.41 3.25 0.68
CA ILE A 56 -18.09 3.23 1.31
C ILE A 56 -17.03 2.78 0.33
N SER A 57 -15.77 3.09 0.59
CA SER A 57 -14.67 2.74 -0.29
C SER A 57 -13.41 2.37 0.50
N ILE A 58 -12.63 1.44 -0.05
CA ILE A 58 -11.27 1.19 0.45
C ILE A 58 -10.40 2.42 0.16
N SER A 59 -9.63 2.85 1.14
CA SER A 59 -8.71 4.00 1.04
C SER A 59 -7.26 3.54 1.05
N PRO A 60 -6.52 3.67 -0.05
CA PRO A 60 -5.08 3.50 -0.09
C PRO A 60 -4.36 4.83 0.09
N ILE A 61 -3.04 4.77 0.27
CA ILE A 61 -2.11 5.91 0.33
C ILE A 61 -2.28 6.90 -0.84
N ASN A 62 -2.69 6.42 -2.01
CA ASN A 62 -2.89 7.24 -3.22
C ASN A 62 -3.88 8.39 -3.01
N LEU A 63 -4.84 8.26 -2.08
CA LEU A 63 -5.73 9.37 -1.73
C LEU A 63 -4.97 10.63 -1.32
N LEU A 64 -3.81 10.47 -0.70
CA LEU A 64 -2.95 11.58 -0.28
C LEU A 64 -1.96 11.96 -1.39
N THR A 65 -1.29 10.97 -1.96
CA THR A 65 -0.16 11.21 -2.85
C THR A 65 -0.58 11.75 -4.22
N GLU A 66 -1.70 11.31 -4.80
CA GLU A 66 -2.20 11.87 -6.07
C GLU A 66 -2.57 13.37 -5.94
N HIS A 67 -3.06 13.80 -4.76
CA HIS A 67 -3.27 15.23 -4.50
C HIS A 67 -1.95 15.98 -4.37
N ILE A 68 -0.97 15.46 -3.64
CA ILE A 68 0.35 16.09 -3.46
C ILE A 68 1.07 16.23 -4.80
N LEU A 69 0.92 15.26 -5.70
CA LEU A 69 1.48 15.27 -7.05
C LEU A 69 0.72 16.19 -8.03
N GLY A 70 -0.41 16.75 -7.61
CA GLY A 70 -1.27 17.59 -8.47
C GLY A 70 -2.11 16.78 -9.48
N ALA A 71 -2.14 15.45 -9.38
CA ALA A 71 -2.92 14.58 -10.26
C ALA A 71 -4.39 14.44 -9.81
N SER A 72 -4.72 14.83 -8.58
CA SER A 72 -6.07 14.80 -8.03
C SER A 72 -6.43 16.13 -7.37
N PRO A 73 -7.63 16.69 -7.61
CA PRO A 73 -8.15 17.80 -6.81
C PRO A 73 -8.65 17.34 -5.44
N LEU A 74 -8.84 16.01 -5.24
CA LEU A 74 -9.40 15.42 -4.04
C LEU A 74 -8.29 14.91 -3.12
N THR A 75 -8.50 15.12 -1.81
CA THR A 75 -7.62 14.62 -0.76
C THR A 75 -8.44 14.06 0.42
N TYR A 76 -7.78 13.70 1.51
CA TYR A 76 -8.43 13.13 2.69
C TYR A 76 -9.47 14.05 3.36
N THR A 77 -9.43 15.37 3.12
CA THR A 77 -10.43 16.32 3.60
C THR A 77 -11.72 16.34 2.76
N ASP A 78 -11.69 15.72 1.58
CA ASP A 78 -12.83 15.64 0.68
C ASP A 78 -13.59 14.31 0.78
N VAL A 79 -13.25 13.51 1.76
CA VAL A 79 -13.92 12.26 2.09
C VAL A 79 -14.16 12.19 3.59
N THR A 80 -14.99 11.24 4.03
CA THR A 80 -15.24 10.99 5.45
C THR A 80 -14.44 9.75 5.87
N PRO A 81 -13.34 9.86 6.65
CA PRO A 81 -12.64 8.71 7.20
C PRO A 81 -13.57 7.91 8.13
N ILE A 82 -13.62 6.60 7.96
CA ILE A 82 -14.44 5.68 8.78
C ILE A 82 -13.54 4.88 9.72
N ALA A 83 -12.56 4.17 9.17
CA ALA A 83 -11.62 3.39 9.96
C ALA A 83 -10.32 3.14 9.18
N GLN A 84 -9.20 2.97 9.89
CA GLN A 84 -8.06 2.21 9.36
C GLN A 84 -8.24 0.74 9.75
N LEU A 85 -7.78 -0.18 8.90
CA LEU A 85 -7.97 -1.61 9.11
C LEU A 85 -6.65 -2.32 9.39
N PHE A 86 -5.64 -2.10 8.56
CA PHE A 86 -4.36 -2.80 8.63
C PHE A 86 -3.25 -2.07 7.89
N ASN A 87 -2.02 -2.50 8.16
CA ASN A 87 -0.82 -2.16 7.43
C ASN A 87 -0.37 -3.32 6.56
N GLU A 88 0.14 -3.00 5.36
CA GLU A 88 0.80 -3.93 4.46
C GLU A 88 2.24 -3.45 4.24
N TYR A 89 3.18 -4.38 4.15
CA TYR A 89 4.59 -4.07 3.96
C TYR A 89 5.05 -4.33 2.53
N VAL A 90 6.16 -3.72 2.16
CA VAL A 90 6.78 -3.84 0.84
C VAL A 90 8.01 -4.73 0.92
N ALA A 91 8.06 -5.73 0.03
CA ALA A 91 9.21 -6.58 -0.21
C ALA A 91 10.05 -6.03 -1.36
N PHE A 92 11.37 -6.05 -1.20
CA PHE A 92 12.33 -5.73 -2.24
C PHE A 92 12.87 -7.04 -2.80
N VAL A 93 12.50 -7.34 -4.03
CA VAL A 93 12.76 -8.63 -4.65
C VAL A 93 13.60 -8.51 -5.90
N VAL A 94 14.38 -9.56 -6.14
CA VAL A 94 15.20 -9.75 -7.35
C VAL A 94 14.92 -11.12 -7.94
N ARG A 95 15.36 -11.37 -9.17
CA ARG A 95 15.35 -12.71 -9.77
C ARG A 95 16.20 -13.65 -8.89
N ALA A 96 15.81 -14.91 -8.78
CA ALA A 96 16.44 -15.87 -7.87
C ALA A 96 17.94 -16.07 -8.12
N ASP A 97 18.38 -15.99 -9.38
CA ASP A 97 19.78 -16.11 -9.80
C ASP A 97 20.54 -14.77 -9.84
N SER A 98 19.89 -13.65 -9.45
CA SER A 98 20.53 -12.34 -9.38
C SER A 98 21.82 -12.39 -8.55
N PRO A 99 22.87 -11.63 -8.91
CA PRO A 99 24.08 -11.49 -8.10
C PRO A 99 23.81 -10.75 -6.78
N LEU A 100 22.71 -9.97 -6.68
CA LEU A 100 22.31 -9.30 -5.46
C LEU A 100 21.77 -10.33 -4.47
N ARG A 101 22.35 -10.40 -3.26
CA ARG A 101 22.03 -11.38 -2.22
C ARG A 101 21.38 -10.78 -1.00
N SER A 102 21.54 -9.46 -0.81
CA SER A 102 21.06 -8.70 0.35
C SER A 102 20.62 -7.28 -0.05
N GLY A 103 19.93 -6.59 0.84
CA GLY A 103 19.66 -5.16 0.67
C GLY A 103 20.96 -4.33 0.67
N ARG A 104 22.00 -4.78 1.38
CA ARG A 104 23.31 -4.12 1.36
C ARG A 104 23.92 -4.12 -0.04
N ASP A 105 23.80 -5.19 -0.81
CA ASP A 105 24.32 -5.25 -2.18
C ASP A 105 23.62 -4.21 -3.08
N ILE A 106 22.32 -3.96 -2.87
CA ILE A 106 21.61 -2.85 -3.53
C ILE A 106 22.28 -1.52 -3.16
N LEU A 107 22.48 -1.28 -1.87
CA LEU A 107 23.06 -0.02 -1.38
C LEU A 107 24.49 0.21 -1.89
N ASP A 108 25.33 -0.82 -1.89
CA ASP A 108 26.72 -0.70 -2.31
C ASP A 108 26.81 -0.37 -3.82
N LYS A 109 25.95 -0.97 -4.64
CA LYS A 109 25.87 -0.57 -6.06
C LYS A 109 25.38 0.87 -6.23
N LEU A 110 24.35 1.28 -5.50
CA LEU A 110 23.79 2.62 -5.61
C LEU A 110 24.68 3.71 -5.01
N ARG A 111 25.55 3.38 -4.04
CA ARG A 111 26.58 4.32 -3.54
C ARG A 111 27.65 4.61 -4.56
N SER A 112 28.02 3.64 -5.38
CA SER A 112 28.99 3.85 -6.47
C SER A 112 28.38 4.61 -7.63
N ASP A 113 27.12 4.31 -7.98
CA ASP A 113 26.32 5.00 -9.01
C ASP A 113 24.82 4.88 -8.63
N SER A 114 24.20 5.98 -8.23
CA SER A 114 22.79 6.01 -7.83
C SER A 114 21.83 5.60 -8.97
N GLY A 115 22.30 5.61 -10.22
CA GLY A 115 21.57 5.10 -11.38
C GLY A 115 21.92 3.68 -11.80
N ALA A 116 22.74 2.94 -11.03
CA ALA A 116 23.23 1.60 -11.42
C ALA A 116 22.15 0.53 -11.49
N LEU A 117 21.04 0.70 -10.76
CA LEU A 117 19.94 -0.26 -10.69
C LEU A 117 18.62 0.36 -11.11
N SER A 118 17.79 -0.45 -11.77
CA SER A 118 16.41 -0.10 -12.11
C SER A 118 15.44 -0.74 -11.13
N PHE A 119 14.41 0.03 -10.71
CA PHE A 119 13.38 -0.39 -9.77
C PHE A 119 12.02 -0.48 -10.45
N ALA A 120 11.43 -1.67 -10.49
CA ALA A 120 10.04 -1.85 -10.87
C ALA A 120 9.11 -1.46 -9.72
N VAL A 121 8.15 -0.59 -10.00
CA VAL A 121 7.09 -0.19 -9.07
C VAL A 121 5.73 -0.29 -9.76
N ALA A 122 4.67 -0.50 -8.97
CA ALA A 122 3.33 -0.65 -9.51
C ALA A 122 2.50 0.63 -9.35
N ALA A 123 1.54 0.79 -10.26
CA ALA A 123 0.51 1.79 -10.35
C ALA A 123 0.99 3.20 -10.71
N SER A 124 1.79 3.85 -9.89
CA SER A 124 2.26 5.22 -10.14
C SER A 124 3.54 5.55 -9.37
N LEU A 125 4.27 6.55 -9.82
CA LEU A 125 5.20 7.27 -8.95
C LEU A 125 4.39 7.94 -7.83
N GLY A 126 4.92 7.95 -6.60
CA GLY A 126 4.14 8.39 -5.43
C GLY A 126 3.24 7.32 -4.82
N GLY A 127 3.06 6.17 -5.48
CA GLY A 127 2.39 5.01 -4.87
C GLY A 127 3.24 4.36 -3.77
N ALA A 128 2.62 3.47 -2.98
CA ALA A 128 3.24 2.84 -1.81
C ALA A 128 4.60 2.20 -2.12
N ASN A 129 4.70 1.45 -3.22
CA ASN A 129 5.92 0.75 -3.60
C ASN A 129 7.06 1.73 -3.95
N HIS A 130 6.72 2.82 -4.64
CA HIS A 130 7.67 3.88 -4.97
C HIS A 130 8.16 4.59 -3.70
N ILE A 131 7.24 5.02 -2.81
CA ILE A 131 7.60 5.71 -1.56
C ILE A 131 8.45 4.81 -0.66
N ALA A 132 8.12 3.52 -0.55
CA ALA A 132 8.93 2.57 0.21
C ALA A 132 10.36 2.49 -0.31
N ALA A 133 10.54 2.43 -1.65
CA ALA A 133 11.87 2.39 -2.25
C ALA A 133 12.63 3.71 -2.05
N VAL A 134 11.98 4.84 -2.28
CA VAL A 134 12.56 6.17 -2.08
C VAL A 134 13.00 6.37 -0.64
N LEU A 135 12.14 6.08 0.34
CA LEU A 135 12.47 6.22 1.76
C LEU A 135 13.64 5.33 2.19
N ALA A 136 13.68 4.07 1.74
CA ALA A 136 14.77 3.17 2.05
C ALA A 136 16.10 3.69 1.49
N MET A 137 16.12 4.10 0.23
CA MET A 137 17.33 4.61 -0.43
C MET A 137 17.77 5.97 0.14
N LYS A 138 16.82 6.88 0.39
CA LYS A 138 17.10 8.17 1.04
C LYS A 138 17.74 7.99 2.41
N ASN A 139 17.15 7.14 3.28
CA ASN A 139 17.65 6.89 4.62
C ASN A 139 19.00 6.16 4.61
N ALA A 140 19.38 5.56 3.49
CA ALA A 140 20.71 5.00 3.25
C ALA A 140 21.72 6.01 2.68
N GLY A 141 21.32 7.29 2.48
CA GLY A 141 22.17 8.35 1.95
C GLY A 141 22.38 8.31 0.43
N ILE A 142 21.49 7.61 -0.32
CA ILE A 142 21.54 7.55 -1.79
C ILE A 142 20.86 8.79 -2.38
N ASP A 143 21.42 9.33 -3.49
CA ASP A 143 20.77 10.40 -4.26
C ASP A 143 19.53 9.86 -4.99
N VAL A 144 18.37 10.04 -4.36
CA VAL A 144 17.10 9.49 -4.84
C VAL A 144 16.60 10.11 -6.14
N LYS A 145 17.11 11.29 -6.53
CA LYS A 145 16.77 11.94 -7.81
C LYS A 145 17.35 11.22 -9.02
N LYS A 146 18.40 10.41 -8.81
CA LYS A 146 19.06 9.64 -9.87
C LYS A 146 18.55 8.19 -9.98
N LEU A 147 17.67 7.76 -9.07
CA LEU A 147 17.11 6.42 -9.12
C LEU A 147 16.27 6.21 -10.38
N LYS A 148 16.43 5.06 -11.01
CA LYS A 148 15.69 4.69 -12.20
C LYS A 148 14.45 3.88 -11.82
N PHE A 149 13.27 4.46 -11.96
CA PHE A 149 12.00 3.78 -11.74
C PHE A 149 11.32 3.42 -13.07
N VAL A 150 10.83 2.18 -13.16
CA VAL A 150 9.99 1.68 -14.25
C VAL A 150 8.62 1.38 -13.66
N VAL A 151 7.59 2.09 -14.14
CA VAL A 151 6.22 1.97 -13.63
C VAL A 151 5.45 0.93 -14.44
N PHE A 152 4.85 -0.04 -13.75
CA PHE A 152 3.98 -1.06 -14.31
C PHE A 152 2.55 -0.87 -13.83
N THR A 153 1.57 -1.40 -14.53
CA THR A 153 0.15 -1.26 -14.15
C THR A 153 -0.23 -2.11 -12.93
N SER A 154 0.58 -3.13 -12.58
CA SER A 154 0.33 -4.00 -11.43
C SER A 154 1.61 -4.58 -10.83
N GLY A 155 1.54 -5.04 -9.58
CA GLY A 155 2.65 -5.74 -8.93
C GLY A 155 3.02 -7.05 -9.63
N VAL A 156 2.06 -7.74 -10.24
CA VAL A 156 2.32 -8.95 -11.04
C VAL A 156 3.20 -8.64 -12.25
N GLN A 157 2.92 -7.54 -12.96
CA GLN A 157 3.77 -7.11 -14.08
C GLN A 157 5.17 -6.70 -13.62
N SER A 158 5.30 -6.00 -12.47
CA SER A 158 6.60 -5.69 -11.88
C SER A 158 7.41 -6.95 -11.58
N GLN A 159 6.78 -7.98 -11.00
CA GLN A 159 7.40 -9.27 -10.73
C GLN A 159 7.82 -9.98 -12.03
N THR A 160 6.96 -9.98 -13.04
CA THR A 160 7.26 -10.58 -14.36
C THR A 160 8.47 -9.91 -15.01
N ALA A 161 8.56 -8.58 -14.94
CA ALA A 161 9.70 -7.83 -15.50
C ALA A 161 11.02 -8.18 -14.80
N VAL A 162 11.02 -8.34 -13.47
CA VAL A 162 12.20 -8.80 -12.71
C VAL A 162 12.56 -10.25 -13.05
N MET A 163 11.58 -11.14 -13.10
CA MET A 163 11.83 -12.56 -13.47
C MET A 163 12.39 -12.67 -14.89
N GLY A 164 11.97 -11.80 -15.80
CA GLY A 164 12.50 -11.71 -17.17
C GLY A 164 13.87 -11.01 -17.29
N GLY A 165 14.40 -10.45 -16.20
CA GLY A 165 15.67 -9.72 -16.20
C GLY A 165 15.61 -8.35 -16.90
N HIS A 166 14.39 -7.80 -17.09
CA HIS A 166 14.19 -6.48 -17.71
C HIS A 166 14.37 -5.33 -16.71
N VAL A 167 14.29 -5.62 -15.41
CA VAL A 167 14.48 -4.68 -14.31
C VAL A 167 15.22 -5.41 -13.19
N ASP A 168 16.10 -4.71 -12.47
CA ASP A 168 16.99 -5.33 -11.48
C ASP A 168 16.28 -5.69 -10.18
N VAL A 169 15.45 -4.78 -9.65
CA VAL A 169 14.77 -4.90 -8.35
C VAL A 169 13.29 -4.57 -8.53
N ALA A 170 12.39 -5.27 -7.85
CA ALA A 170 11.01 -4.79 -7.71
C ALA A 170 10.69 -4.49 -6.25
N ALA A 171 10.00 -3.37 -6.01
CA ALA A 171 9.33 -3.08 -4.77
C ALA A 171 7.85 -3.47 -4.93
N VAL A 172 7.41 -4.48 -4.19
CA VAL A 172 6.07 -5.09 -4.34
C VAL A 172 5.45 -5.40 -2.97
N PRO A 173 4.11 -5.46 -2.85
CA PRO A 173 3.47 -5.89 -1.62
C PRO A 173 3.91 -7.30 -1.22
N VAL A 174 4.17 -7.50 0.08
CA VAL A 174 4.59 -8.81 0.62
C VAL A 174 3.57 -9.90 0.29
N SER A 175 2.28 -9.62 0.44
CA SER A 175 1.20 -10.57 0.17
C SER A 175 1.20 -11.08 -1.27
N GLY A 176 1.58 -10.24 -2.23
CA GLY A 176 1.55 -10.55 -3.65
C GLY A 176 2.74 -11.37 -4.16
N VAL A 177 3.82 -11.51 -3.37
CA VAL A 177 5.07 -12.13 -3.86
C VAL A 177 5.29 -13.56 -3.34
N VAL A 178 4.50 -13.99 -2.36
CA VAL A 178 4.62 -15.32 -1.71
C VAL A 178 4.73 -16.47 -2.73
N PRO A 179 3.84 -16.59 -3.72
CA PRO A 179 3.89 -17.75 -4.66
C PRO A 179 5.19 -17.79 -5.45
N GLN A 180 5.78 -16.65 -5.81
CA GLN A 180 7.02 -16.61 -6.60
C GLN A 180 8.25 -16.88 -5.74
N VAL A 181 8.21 -16.52 -4.46
CA VAL A 181 9.26 -16.82 -3.47
C VAL A 181 9.27 -18.32 -3.17
N GLU A 182 8.11 -18.90 -2.87
CA GLU A 182 7.96 -20.34 -2.60
C GLU A 182 8.33 -21.21 -3.82
N ALA A 183 8.02 -20.72 -5.03
CA ALA A 183 8.43 -21.37 -6.28
C ALA A 183 9.93 -21.18 -6.61
N GLY A 184 10.70 -20.47 -5.78
CA GLY A 184 12.13 -20.21 -5.98
C GLY A 184 12.45 -19.35 -7.21
N ARG A 185 11.49 -18.58 -7.72
CA ARG A 185 11.66 -17.70 -8.89
C ARG A 185 12.15 -16.31 -8.52
N LEU A 186 11.77 -15.83 -7.35
CA LEU A 186 12.18 -14.54 -6.78
C LEU A 186 12.87 -14.77 -5.44
N ARG A 187 13.82 -13.89 -5.13
CA ARG A 187 14.48 -13.78 -3.83
C ARG A 187 14.11 -12.45 -3.21
N VAL A 188 13.71 -12.46 -1.93
CA VAL A 188 13.48 -11.24 -1.14
C VAL A 188 14.77 -10.83 -0.47
N LEU A 189 15.20 -9.60 -0.68
CA LEU A 189 16.45 -9.03 -0.12
C LEU A 189 16.20 -8.22 1.16
N ALA A 190 15.02 -7.60 1.25
CA ALA A 190 14.61 -6.82 2.41
C ALA A 190 13.09 -6.67 2.45
N VAL A 191 12.56 -6.42 3.64
CA VAL A 191 11.18 -5.98 3.87
C VAL A 191 11.16 -4.62 4.57
N SER A 192 10.11 -3.83 4.32
CA SER A 192 9.95 -2.48 4.86
C SER A 192 9.39 -2.43 6.29
N SER A 193 9.11 -3.57 6.91
CA SER A 193 8.59 -3.68 8.27
C SER A 193 9.64 -3.32 9.33
N ALA A 194 9.17 -2.93 10.52
CA ALA A 194 10.04 -2.65 11.67
C ALA A 194 10.72 -3.90 12.22
N GLN A 195 10.08 -5.04 12.09
CA GLN A 195 10.54 -6.37 12.52
C GLN A 195 10.36 -7.37 11.39
N ARG A 196 11.06 -8.51 11.44
CA ARG A 196 10.88 -9.59 10.47
C ARG A 196 9.44 -10.08 10.47
N LEU A 197 8.97 -10.42 9.29
CA LEU A 197 7.68 -11.07 9.11
C LEU A 197 7.80 -12.58 9.37
N GLY A 198 6.67 -13.24 9.64
CA GLY A 198 6.62 -14.69 9.85
C GLY A 198 6.61 -15.49 8.54
N GLY A 199 6.37 -16.81 8.66
CA GLY A 199 6.16 -17.72 7.53
C GLY A 199 7.31 -17.69 6.51
N ALA A 200 6.99 -17.60 5.25
CA ALA A 200 7.95 -17.56 4.13
C ALA A 200 8.99 -16.42 4.23
N PHE A 201 8.74 -15.40 5.05
CA PHE A 201 9.63 -14.25 5.21
C PHE A 201 10.41 -14.25 6.53
N ALA A 202 10.33 -15.30 7.36
CA ALA A 202 10.98 -15.35 8.68
C ALA A 202 12.51 -15.16 8.62
N SER A 203 13.14 -15.61 7.53
CA SER A 203 14.59 -15.45 7.30
C SER A 203 14.94 -14.14 6.60
N VAL A 204 13.96 -13.39 6.11
CA VAL A 204 14.20 -12.15 5.34
C VAL A 204 14.49 -11.00 6.31
N PRO A 205 15.63 -10.31 6.18
CA PRO A 205 15.93 -9.17 7.04
C PRO A 205 15.11 -7.94 6.66
N THR A 206 14.87 -7.09 7.65
CA THR A 206 14.32 -5.75 7.42
C THR A 206 15.41 -4.79 6.92
N TRP A 207 15.02 -3.64 6.38
CA TRP A 207 15.98 -2.56 6.10
C TRP A 207 16.71 -2.11 7.36
N LYS A 208 15.99 -2.04 8.49
CA LYS A 208 16.55 -1.66 9.79
C LYS A 208 17.69 -2.60 10.23
N GLU A 209 17.51 -3.91 10.11
CA GLU A 209 18.55 -4.91 10.43
C GLU A 209 19.77 -4.81 9.49
N GLN A 210 19.58 -4.26 8.30
CA GLN A 210 20.67 -4.03 7.33
C GLN A 210 21.32 -2.65 7.48
N GLY A 211 20.99 -1.89 8.54
CA GLY A 211 21.61 -0.63 8.87
C GLY A 211 20.92 0.59 8.26
N VAL A 212 19.73 0.42 7.66
CA VAL A 212 18.94 1.53 7.13
C VAL A 212 17.78 1.82 8.07
N GLY A 213 17.75 3.01 8.66
CA GLY A 213 16.68 3.44 9.58
C GLY A 213 15.36 3.73 8.86
N SER A 214 14.92 2.83 7.96
CA SER A 214 13.70 2.98 7.18
C SER A 214 12.67 1.93 7.59
N VAL A 215 11.50 2.40 7.97
CA VAL A 215 10.29 1.60 8.18
C VAL A 215 9.20 2.25 7.35
N PHE A 216 8.48 1.46 6.57
CA PHE A 216 7.36 1.94 5.78
C PHE A 216 6.25 0.91 5.79
N SER A 217 5.02 1.37 6.02
CA SER A 217 3.81 0.57 5.86
C SER A 217 2.84 1.24 4.88
N SER A 218 2.26 0.42 4.02
CA SER A 218 1.15 0.82 3.16
C SER A 218 -0.15 0.53 3.88
N TRP A 219 -0.72 1.54 4.51
CA TRP A 219 -1.97 1.40 5.25
C TRP A 219 -3.18 1.20 4.33
N ARG A 220 -4.21 0.57 4.86
CA ARG A 220 -5.53 0.41 4.23
C ARG A 220 -6.62 0.77 5.22
N GLY A 221 -7.53 1.63 4.76
CA GLY A 221 -8.68 2.06 5.55
C GLY A 221 -9.97 2.02 4.74
N VAL A 222 -11.03 2.44 5.38
CA VAL A 222 -12.36 2.63 4.79
C VAL A 222 -12.74 4.09 4.93
N ILE A 223 -13.25 4.65 3.84
CA ILE A 223 -13.76 6.02 3.76
C ILE A 223 -15.19 6.00 3.20
N GLY A 224 -15.96 6.99 3.56
CA GLY A 224 -17.24 7.30 2.94
C GLY A 224 -17.19 8.61 2.14
N PRO A 225 -18.27 8.98 1.45
CA PRO A 225 -18.35 10.25 0.74
C PRO A 225 -18.28 11.44 1.70
N LYS A 226 -17.97 12.60 1.17
CA LYS A 226 -17.95 13.85 1.96
C LYS A 226 -19.32 14.10 2.60
N GLY A 227 -19.32 14.54 3.85
CA GLY A 227 -20.54 14.99 4.51
C GLY A 227 -21.42 13.89 5.12
N MET A 228 -20.89 12.69 5.36
CA MET A 228 -21.61 11.69 6.16
C MET A 228 -21.94 12.25 7.56
N SER A 229 -23.14 11.96 8.04
CA SER A 229 -23.57 12.32 9.39
C SER A 229 -22.84 11.50 10.48
N ALA A 230 -22.77 12.02 11.69
CA ALA A 230 -22.14 11.32 12.80
C ALA A 230 -22.76 9.92 13.07
N PRO A 231 -24.08 9.72 13.02
CA PRO A 231 -24.67 8.38 13.14
C PRO A 231 -24.24 7.41 12.02
N GLN A 232 -24.13 7.87 10.77
CA GLN A 232 -23.64 7.04 9.66
C GLN A 232 -22.18 6.63 9.85
N VAL A 233 -21.34 7.55 10.30
CA VAL A 233 -19.93 7.25 10.60
C VAL A 233 -19.83 6.24 11.74
N ALA A 234 -20.55 6.45 12.84
CA ALA A 234 -20.55 5.54 13.99
C ALA A 234 -21.06 4.14 13.63
N TYR A 235 -22.07 4.06 12.77
CA TYR A 235 -22.58 2.77 12.25
C TYR A 235 -21.48 2.00 11.52
N TRP A 236 -20.84 2.60 10.53
CA TRP A 236 -19.80 1.94 9.75
C TRP A 236 -18.53 1.68 10.55
N GLU A 237 -18.14 2.57 11.47
CA GLU A 237 -17.02 2.36 12.40
C GLU A 237 -17.27 1.10 13.25
N ASN A 238 -18.48 0.95 13.81
CA ASN A 238 -18.85 -0.25 14.56
C ASN A 238 -18.83 -1.52 13.69
N VAL A 239 -19.34 -1.45 12.45
CA VAL A 239 -19.25 -2.58 11.50
C VAL A 239 -17.81 -2.97 11.26
N MET A 240 -16.90 -2.01 11.00
CA MET A 240 -15.48 -2.27 10.77
C MET A 240 -14.78 -2.84 12.02
N ALA A 241 -15.10 -2.34 13.22
CA ALA A 241 -14.59 -2.90 14.47
C ALA A 241 -14.94 -4.39 14.60
N ARG A 242 -16.20 -4.75 14.35
CA ARG A 242 -16.64 -6.16 14.35
C ARG A 242 -15.99 -7.00 13.25
N VAL A 243 -15.70 -6.42 12.09
CA VAL A 243 -14.94 -7.10 11.01
C VAL A 243 -13.54 -7.46 11.52
N VAL A 244 -12.79 -6.50 12.07
CA VAL A 244 -11.39 -6.73 12.47
C VAL A 244 -11.25 -7.63 13.70
N GLU A 245 -12.27 -7.72 14.55
CA GLU A 245 -12.33 -8.63 15.69
C GLU A 245 -12.63 -10.08 15.30
N SER A 246 -13.19 -10.32 14.11
CA SER A 246 -13.62 -11.64 13.67
C SER A 246 -12.45 -12.59 13.40
N ASP A 247 -12.63 -13.88 13.67
CA ASP A 247 -11.62 -14.90 13.41
C ASP A 247 -11.34 -15.05 11.90
N ASP A 248 -12.36 -14.82 11.07
CA ASP A 248 -12.21 -14.83 9.60
C ASP A 248 -11.24 -13.75 9.16
N TRP A 249 -11.36 -12.52 9.71
CA TRP A 249 -10.42 -11.44 9.42
C TRP A 249 -9.01 -11.72 9.95
N LYS A 250 -8.90 -12.23 11.18
CA LYS A 250 -7.59 -12.58 11.77
C LYS A 250 -6.86 -13.61 10.93
N LYS A 251 -7.59 -14.57 10.34
CA LYS A 251 -7.03 -15.54 9.41
C LYS A 251 -6.53 -14.88 8.13
N ASP A 252 -7.29 -13.95 7.56
CA ASP A 252 -6.87 -13.21 6.37
C ASP A 252 -5.63 -12.34 6.65
N ILE A 253 -5.58 -11.66 7.81
CA ILE A 253 -4.42 -10.89 8.29
C ILE A 253 -3.17 -11.78 8.28
N ALA A 254 -3.25 -12.97 8.90
CA ALA A 254 -2.12 -13.89 8.98
C ALA A 254 -1.71 -14.42 7.59
N THR A 255 -2.69 -14.81 6.76
CA THR A 255 -2.45 -15.39 5.43
C THR A 255 -1.80 -14.39 4.47
N ASN A 256 -2.14 -13.10 4.58
CA ASN A 256 -1.64 -12.05 3.70
C ASN A 256 -0.43 -11.30 4.27
N PHE A 257 0.10 -11.69 5.43
CA PHE A 257 1.18 -10.98 6.12
C PHE A 257 0.85 -9.50 6.37
N TRP A 258 -0.43 -9.21 6.61
CA TRP A 258 -0.87 -7.88 7.03
C TRP A 258 -0.65 -7.74 8.53
N GLU A 259 -0.54 -6.51 8.99
CA GLU A 259 -0.48 -6.17 10.41
C GLU A 259 -1.77 -5.45 10.80
N SER A 260 -2.48 -5.98 11.80
CA SER A 260 -3.70 -5.34 12.30
C SER A 260 -3.38 -3.95 12.83
N ASN A 261 -4.10 -2.94 12.32
CA ASN A 261 -3.93 -1.55 12.72
C ASN A 261 -5.29 -0.84 12.67
N PHE A 262 -6.21 -1.30 13.53
CA PHE A 262 -7.51 -0.68 13.61
C PHE A 262 -7.41 0.69 14.29
N MET A 263 -7.96 1.69 13.62
CA MET A 263 -8.15 3.05 14.15
C MET A 263 -9.59 3.48 13.90
N THR A 264 -10.18 4.15 14.87
CA THR A 264 -11.49 4.79 14.77
C THR A 264 -11.49 5.91 13.72
N SER A 265 -12.64 6.43 13.37
CA SER A 265 -12.79 7.57 12.46
C SER A 265 -11.98 8.81 12.93
N ALA A 266 -12.05 9.10 14.23
CA ALA A 266 -11.31 10.23 14.79
C ALA A 266 -9.78 10.05 14.73
N GLU A 267 -9.30 8.86 15.05
CA GLU A 267 -7.87 8.50 14.96
C GLU A 267 -7.41 8.47 13.51
N SER A 268 -8.21 7.87 12.60
CA SER A 268 -7.95 7.84 11.17
C SER A 268 -7.79 9.23 10.58
N ARG A 269 -8.61 10.20 10.98
CA ARG A 269 -8.48 11.58 10.52
C ARG A 269 -7.15 12.22 10.94
N LYS A 270 -6.74 12.04 12.19
CA LYS A 270 -5.43 12.53 12.69
C LYS A 270 -4.27 11.85 11.97
N PHE A 271 -4.38 10.54 11.79
CA PHE A 271 -3.40 9.74 11.07
C PHE A 271 -3.21 10.22 9.63
N LEU A 272 -4.30 10.39 8.86
CA LEU A 272 -4.25 10.85 7.48
C LEU A 272 -3.65 12.26 7.36
N GLN A 273 -3.92 13.15 8.32
CA GLN A 273 -3.31 14.48 8.38
C GLN A 273 -1.78 14.40 8.56
N ALA A 274 -1.32 13.57 9.50
CA ALA A 274 0.11 13.37 9.74
C ALA A 274 0.81 12.74 8.52
N GLN A 275 0.19 11.71 7.93
CA GLN A 275 0.72 11.04 6.73
C GLN A 275 0.77 11.97 5.52
N TYR A 276 -0.22 12.86 5.36
CA TYR A 276 -0.19 13.85 4.29
C TYR A 276 1.03 14.78 4.40
N ALA A 277 1.32 15.28 5.60
CA ALA A 277 2.47 16.15 5.84
C ALA A 277 3.80 15.42 5.58
N GLU A 278 3.92 14.17 6.04
CA GLU A 278 5.08 13.31 5.82
C GLU A 278 5.32 13.05 4.34
N TYR A 279 4.30 12.57 3.61
CA TYR A 279 4.44 12.27 2.19
C TYR A 279 4.69 13.50 1.34
N LYS A 280 4.11 14.65 1.70
CA LYS A 280 4.40 15.92 1.03
C LYS A 280 5.89 16.27 1.16
N SER A 281 6.44 16.17 2.36
CA SER A 281 7.88 16.41 2.58
C SER A 281 8.76 15.48 1.73
N VAL A 282 8.45 14.18 1.72
CA VAL A 282 9.20 13.18 0.95
C VAL A 282 9.11 13.46 -0.56
N LEU A 283 7.90 13.73 -1.07
CA LEU A 283 7.69 13.94 -2.51
C LEU A 283 8.30 15.25 -3.03
N ILE A 284 8.34 16.30 -2.18
CA ILE A 284 9.08 17.55 -2.49
C ILE A 284 10.58 17.25 -2.58
N GLU A 285 11.12 16.51 -1.63
CA GLU A 285 12.56 16.23 -1.57
C GLU A 285 13.05 15.42 -2.78
N VAL A 286 12.25 14.48 -3.27
CA VAL A 286 12.58 13.73 -4.49
C VAL A 286 12.24 14.47 -5.78
N GLY A 287 11.74 15.71 -5.70
CA GLY A 287 11.45 16.55 -6.85
C GLY A 287 10.18 16.17 -7.60
N LEU A 288 9.27 15.40 -7.00
CA LEU A 288 8.00 15.00 -7.60
C LEU A 288 6.84 15.93 -7.22
N ALA A 289 6.97 16.71 -6.17
CA ALA A 289 5.99 17.71 -5.74
C ALA A 289 6.66 19.08 -5.51
N ARG A 290 5.84 20.16 -5.39
CA ARG A 290 6.27 21.53 -5.12
C ARG A 290 5.77 22.04 -3.78
#